data_fd6974bade6dc0e466c186ac69bc0333
#
_entry.id   fd6974bade6dc0e466c186ac69bc0333
#
_cell.length_a   1.000
_cell.length_b   1.000
_cell.length_c   1.000
_cell.angle_alpha   90.00
_cell.angle_beta   90.00
_cell.angle_gamma   90.00
#
_symmetry.space_group_name_H-M   'P 1'
#
loop_
_entity.id
_entity.type
_entity.pdbx_description
1 polymer ?
#
loop_
_entity_poly.entity_id
_entity_poly.type
_entity_poly.pdbx_seq_one_letter_code
_entity_poly.pdbx_strand_id
1 'polypeptide(L)'
;MLKKVGIDGQTPVLSGEASLFDLTEDDLREVFVWRPISRRGVPTGDWRLSRFFWTKQTYDADGRVKKATAPGKNATAMLSQLREARNRPLWRILVALSVRHVGPTAARALATRFRSLDALCHAEITELAEVDGVGPTIAESWARWRDVDWHREILSRWEAAGVRTREETSDQPGTEVPRRSLDGLTIVVTGSLEGFTRDSAKEAIVSRGGRASGSVSKKTSFVVVGDKAGSKEVKARELGLPILDEDGFVSLLEGGPQAVS
;
A
#
# COMPACT_ATOMS: atom_id res chain seq x y z
N MET A 1 -19.51 17.30 2.96
CA MET A 1 -20.18 16.76 1.75
C MET A 1 -20.21 15.22 1.64
N LEU A 2 -19.76 14.50 2.65
CA LEU A 2 -19.77 13.01 2.72
C LEU A 2 -21.12 12.41 3.22
N LYS A 3 -22.10 13.24 3.53
CA LYS A 3 -23.38 12.81 4.11
C LYS A 3 -24.39 12.16 3.14
N LYS A 4 -24.02 11.96 1.86
CA LYS A 4 -24.91 11.32 0.86
C LYS A 4 -24.26 10.09 0.19
N VAL A 5 -23.19 9.56 0.76
CA VAL A 5 -22.55 8.31 0.32
C VAL A 5 -23.12 7.19 1.17
N GLY A 6 -24.24 6.69 0.79
CA GLY A 6 -24.95 5.62 1.45
C GLY A 6 -26.45 5.82 1.26
N ILE A 7 -27.17 4.72 1.18
CA ILE A 7 -28.61 4.70 1.09
C ILE A 7 -29.11 4.12 2.39
N ASP A 8 -30.04 4.84 3.05
CA ASP A 8 -30.66 4.34 4.25
C ASP A 8 -31.28 2.97 3.96
N GLY A 9 -30.95 1.97 4.79
CA GLY A 9 -31.37 0.59 4.62
C GLY A 9 -30.49 -0.29 3.72
N GLN A 10 -29.40 0.24 3.13
CA GLN A 10 -28.43 -0.60 2.43
C GLN A 10 -27.56 -1.34 3.44
N THR A 11 -27.53 -2.67 3.36
CA THR A 11 -26.63 -3.50 4.17
C THR A 11 -25.17 -3.16 3.81
N PRO A 12 -24.28 -2.93 4.80
CA PRO A 12 -22.88 -2.77 4.53
C PRO A 12 -22.31 -4.00 3.80
N VAL A 13 -21.52 -3.77 2.76
CA VAL A 13 -20.84 -4.83 2.01
C VAL A 13 -19.76 -5.50 2.85
N LEU A 14 -19.10 -4.70 3.69
CA LEU A 14 -18.14 -5.18 4.67
C LEU A 14 -18.79 -5.19 6.04
N SER A 15 -18.78 -6.35 6.71
CA SER A 15 -19.20 -6.47 8.12
C SER A 15 -18.15 -5.94 9.08
N GLY A 16 -16.92 -5.75 8.62
CA GLY A 16 -15.76 -5.25 9.36
C GLY A 16 -14.47 -5.51 8.59
N GLU A 17 -13.34 -5.14 9.17
CA GLU A 17 -12.01 -5.29 8.58
C GLU A 17 -11.67 -6.76 8.29
N ALA A 18 -12.19 -7.68 9.09
CA ALA A 18 -11.97 -9.11 8.94
C ALA A 18 -12.42 -9.65 7.56
N SER A 19 -13.49 -9.08 6.99
CA SER A 19 -14.03 -9.51 5.69
C SER A 19 -13.42 -8.80 4.47
N LEU A 20 -12.42 -7.94 4.67
CA LEU A 20 -11.84 -7.13 3.58
C LEU A 20 -11.34 -7.97 2.41
N PHE A 21 -10.65 -9.05 2.70
CA PHE A 21 -10.07 -9.92 1.67
C PHE A 21 -11.03 -10.97 1.11
N ASP A 22 -12.23 -11.09 1.67
CA ASP A 22 -13.27 -11.98 1.16
C ASP A 22 -14.10 -11.34 0.05
N LEU A 23 -13.96 -10.03 -0.19
CA LEU A 23 -14.73 -9.28 -1.18
C LEU A 23 -14.61 -9.87 -2.57
N THR A 24 -15.79 -10.05 -3.19
CA THR A 24 -15.97 -10.52 -4.56
C THR A 24 -16.58 -9.45 -5.47
N GLU A 25 -16.60 -9.70 -6.77
CA GLU A 25 -17.30 -8.83 -7.72
C GLU A 25 -18.81 -8.76 -7.43
N ASP A 26 -19.41 -9.88 -7.04
CA ASP A 26 -20.85 -9.94 -6.77
C ASP A 26 -21.25 -9.13 -5.54
N ASP A 27 -20.43 -9.10 -4.50
CA ASP A 27 -20.65 -8.27 -3.31
C ASP A 27 -20.73 -6.77 -3.67
N LEU A 28 -19.97 -6.36 -4.67
CA LEU A 28 -19.94 -4.98 -5.14
C LEU A 28 -21.08 -4.61 -6.10
N ARG A 29 -21.88 -5.59 -6.54
CA ARG A 29 -22.92 -5.42 -7.56
C ARG A 29 -24.03 -4.48 -7.12
N GLU A 30 -24.44 -4.61 -5.88
CA GLU A 30 -25.58 -3.87 -5.33
C GLU A 30 -25.14 -2.66 -4.47
N VAL A 31 -23.91 -2.18 -4.66
CA VAL A 31 -23.45 -0.93 -4.04
C VAL A 31 -23.95 0.25 -4.85
N PHE A 32 -24.86 1.00 -4.28
CA PHE A 32 -25.45 2.18 -4.90
C PHE A 32 -24.93 3.47 -4.23
N VAL A 33 -24.88 4.52 -5.04
CA VAL A 33 -24.54 5.86 -4.59
C VAL A 33 -25.43 6.91 -5.28
N TRP A 34 -25.68 7.99 -4.60
CA TRP A 34 -26.32 9.14 -5.20
C TRP A 34 -25.32 9.94 -6.02
N ARG A 35 -25.62 10.18 -7.31
CA ARG A 35 -24.81 11.00 -8.20
C ARG A 35 -25.59 12.20 -8.68
N PRO A 36 -24.98 13.41 -8.71
CA PRO A 36 -25.63 14.59 -9.29
C PRO A 36 -25.90 14.37 -10.78
N ILE A 37 -27.03 14.88 -11.24
CA ILE A 37 -27.37 14.91 -12.66
C ILE A 37 -26.83 16.20 -13.25
N SER A 38 -26.10 16.08 -14.36
CA SER A 38 -25.61 17.23 -15.13
C SER A 38 -26.15 17.14 -16.56
N ARG A 39 -26.58 18.28 -17.09
CA ARG A 39 -26.93 18.44 -18.50
C ARG A 39 -25.93 19.39 -19.14
N ARG A 40 -25.25 18.95 -20.21
CA ARG A 40 -24.20 19.72 -20.90
C ARG A 40 -23.09 20.25 -19.95
N GLY A 41 -22.72 19.47 -18.94
CA GLY A 41 -21.70 19.85 -17.96
C GLY A 41 -22.19 20.73 -16.82
N VAL A 42 -23.46 21.18 -16.82
CA VAL A 42 -24.05 22.01 -15.75
C VAL A 42 -24.88 21.12 -14.82
N PRO A 43 -24.64 21.16 -13.49
CA PRO A 43 -25.47 20.45 -12.53
C PRO A 43 -26.92 20.94 -12.57
N THR A 44 -27.90 20.03 -12.62
CA THR A 44 -29.33 20.36 -12.60
C THR A 44 -29.90 20.57 -11.20
N GLY A 45 -29.15 20.28 -10.16
CA GLY A 45 -29.64 20.21 -8.78
C GLY A 45 -30.27 18.87 -8.39
N ASP A 46 -30.59 18.04 -9.37
CA ASP A 46 -31.18 16.71 -9.15
C ASP A 46 -30.11 15.64 -8.92
N TRP A 47 -30.52 14.55 -8.27
CA TRP A 47 -29.67 13.41 -7.98
C TRP A 47 -30.32 12.14 -8.49
N ARG A 48 -29.48 11.20 -8.93
CA ARG A 48 -29.92 9.86 -9.34
C ARG A 48 -29.18 8.78 -8.59
N LEU A 49 -29.88 7.71 -8.29
CA LEU A 49 -29.28 6.49 -7.79
C LEU A 49 -28.56 5.75 -8.91
N SER A 50 -27.33 5.33 -8.67
CA SER A 50 -26.54 4.56 -9.64
C SER A 50 -25.62 3.56 -8.96
N ARG A 51 -25.41 2.41 -9.58
CA ARG A 51 -24.40 1.46 -9.14
C ARG A 51 -23.03 2.14 -9.16
N PHE A 52 -22.25 1.94 -8.11
CA PHE A 52 -20.93 2.56 -8.00
C PHE A 52 -19.85 1.76 -8.72
N PHE A 53 -19.90 0.45 -8.56
CA PHE A 53 -18.87 -0.46 -9.05
C PHE A 53 -19.27 -1.16 -10.37
N TRP A 54 -20.51 -1.06 -10.82
CA TRP A 54 -21.01 -1.74 -11.99
C TRP A 54 -21.44 -0.77 -13.08
N THR A 55 -21.23 -1.17 -14.35
CA THR A 55 -21.65 -0.41 -15.52
C THR A 55 -23.16 -0.62 -15.75
N LYS A 56 -23.81 0.36 -16.38
CA LYS A 56 -25.19 0.21 -16.80
C LYS A 56 -25.29 -0.68 -18.03
N GLN A 57 -26.37 -1.45 -18.10
CA GLN A 57 -26.80 -2.09 -19.33
C GLN A 57 -27.23 -1.02 -20.33
N THR A 58 -26.86 -1.19 -21.58
CA THR A 58 -27.30 -0.33 -22.69
C THR A 58 -28.00 -1.15 -23.75
N TYR A 59 -28.92 -0.50 -24.46
CA TYR A 59 -29.74 -1.11 -25.50
C TYR A 59 -29.46 -0.46 -26.85
N ASP A 60 -29.68 -1.18 -27.93
CA ASP A 60 -29.69 -0.64 -29.29
C ASP A 60 -31.04 0.03 -29.63
N ALA A 61 -31.18 0.49 -30.87
CA ALA A 61 -32.41 1.11 -31.35
C ALA A 61 -33.60 0.14 -31.39
N ASP A 62 -33.34 -1.15 -31.49
CA ASP A 62 -34.35 -2.22 -31.53
C ASP A 62 -34.71 -2.77 -30.14
N GLY A 63 -34.15 -2.18 -29.07
CA GLY A 63 -34.38 -2.58 -27.68
C GLY A 63 -33.60 -3.83 -27.25
N ARG A 64 -32.68 -4.33 -28.09
CA ARG A 64 -31.83 -5.46 -27.73
C ARG A 64 -30.65 -4.98 -26.86
N VAL A 65 -30.17 -5.85 -25.99
CA VAL A 65 -29.02 -5.55 -25.13
C VAL A 65 -27.77 -5.32 -26.00
N LYS A 66 -27.35 -4.07 -26.13
CA LYS A 66 -26.11 -3.68 -26.83
C LYS A 66 -24.89 -3.97 -25.95
N LYS A 67 -24.98 -3.67 -24.66
CA LYS A 67 -23.93 -3.95 -23.67
C LYS A 67 -24.57 -4.40 -22.39
N ALA A 68 -24.21 -5.57 -21.94
CA ALA A 68 -24.64 -6.08 -20.64
C ALA A 68 -24.02 -5.30 -19.49
N THR A 69 -24.65 -5.33 -18.33
CA THR A 69 -24.07 -4.84 -17.08
C THR A 69 -22.82 -5.67 -16.74
N ALA A 70 -21.77 -5.03 -16.30
CA ALA A 70 -20.48 -5.66 -16.00
C ALA A 70 -19.75 -4.87 -14.89
N PRO A 71 -18.77 -5.49 -14.21
CA PRO A 71 -17.92 -4.78 -13.28
C PRO A 71 -17.25 -3.57 -13.96
N GLY A 72 -17.27 -2.45 -13.29
CA GLY A 72 -16.61 -1.22 -13.75
C GLY A 72 -15.10 -1.28 -13.48
N LYS A 73 -14.34 -0.44 -14.19
CA LYS A 73 -12.88 -0.35 -14.03
C LYS A 73 -12.44 -0.18 -12.56
N ASN A 74 -13.19 0.59 -11.77
CA ASN A 74 -12.87 0.81 -10.35
C ASN A 74 -13.02 -0.48 -9.52
N ALA A 75 -14.04 -1.30 -9.79
CA ALA A 75 -14.22 -2.59 -9.10
C ALA A 75 -13.06 -3.53 -9.42
N THR A 76 -12.77 -3.69 -10.72
CA THR A 76 -11.68 -4.57 -11.18
C THR A 76 -10.34 -4.15 -10.62
N ALA A 77 -10.02 -2.84 -10.66
CA ALA A 77 -8.77 -2.30 -10.12
C ALA A 77 -8.67 -2.50 -8.61
N MET A 78 -9.74 -2.21 -7.86
CA MET A 78 -9.77 -2.38 -6.40
C MET A 78 -9.55 -3.84 -6.00
N LEU A 79 -10.28 -4.78 -6.61
CA LEU A 79 -10.15 -6.21 -6.32
C LEU A 79 -8.77 -6.75 -6.75
N SER A 80 -8.17 -6.22 -7.83
CA SER A 80 -6.79 -6.54 -8.21
C SER A 80 -5.81 -6.09 -7.13
N GLN A 81 -5.94 -4.85 -6.67
CA GLN A 81 -5.09 -4.31 -5.60
C GLN A 81 -5.24 -5.08 -4.29
N LEU A 82 -6.44 -5.52 -3.92
CA LEU A 82 -6.65 -6.36 -2.74
C LEU A 82 -5.97 -7.73 -2.91
N ARG A 83 -6.05 -8.35 -4.09
CA ARG A 83 -5.33 -9.61 -4.37
C ARG A 83 -3.82 -9.44 -4.25
N GLU A 84 -3.27 -8.36 -4.80
CA GLU A 84 -1.85 -8.04 -4.67
C GLU A 84 -1.45 -7.74 -3.23
N ALA A 85 -2.34 -7.07 -2.47
CA ALA A 85 -2.09 -6.74 -1.07
C ALA A 85 -1.91 -7.97 -0.18
N ARG A 86 -2.53 -9.12 -0.52
CA ARG A 86 -2.33 -10.40 0.20
C ARG A 86 -0.86 -10.84 0.23
N ASN A 87 -0.11 -10.53 -0.82
CA ASN A 87 1.29 -10.94 -0.98
C ASN A 87 2.30 -9.89 -0.47
N ARG A 88 1.83 -8.84 0.17
CA ARG A 88 2.73 -7.81 0.72
C ARG A 88 3.54 -8.36 1.90
N PRO A 89 4.77 -7.86 2.12
CA PRO A 89 5.61 -8.25 3.26
C PRO A 89 4.89 -8.10 4.60
N LEU A 90 5.20 -8.94 5.57
CA LEU A 90 4.56 -8.99 6.88
C LEU A 90 4.48 -7.62 7.56
N TRP A 91 5.54 -6.81 7.47
CA TRP A 91 5.53 -5.47 8.07
C TRP A 91 4.43 -4.55 7.52
N ARG A 92 4.03 -4.70 6.23
CA ARG A 92 2.92 -3.94 5.65
C ARG A 92 1.58 -4.41 6.21
N ILE A 93 1.44 -5.69 6.44
CA ILE A 93 0.26 -6.26 7.10
C ILE A 93 0.14 -5.71 8.53
N LEU A 94 1.26 -5.67 9.28
CA LEU A 94 1.27 -5.08 10.63
C LEU A 94 0.86 -3.60 10.63
N VAL A 95 1.31 -2.81 9.65
CA VAL A 95 0.87 -1.41 9.51
C VAL A 95 -0.61 -1.32 9.17
N ALA A 96 -1.12 -2.21 8.32
CA ALA A 96 -2.53 -2.23 7.91
C ALA A 96 -3.47 -2.56 9.09
N LEU A 97 -3.02 -3.30 10.09
CA LEU A 97 -3.78 -3.57 11.33
C LEU A 97 -4.00 -2.31 12.18
N SER A 98 -3.34 -1.20 11.85
CA SER A 98 -3.50 0.10 12.51
C SER A 98 -3.33 0.07 14.04
N VAL A 99 -2.47 -0.81 14.54
CA VAL A 99 -2.16 -0.90 15.98
C VAL A 99 -1.51 0.40 16.43
N ARG A 100 -2.05 0.97 17.51
CA ARG A 100 -1.55 2.25 18.02
C ARG A 100 -0.04 2.17 18.32
N HIS A 101 0.70 3.17 17.91
CA HIS A 101 2.17 3.30 18.02
C HIS A 101 2.98 2.34 17.13
N VAL A 102 2.37 1.36 16.46
CA VAL A 102 3.04 0.47 15.53
C VAL A 102 3.07 1.12 14.14
N GLY A 103 4.03 2.03 13.94
CA GLY A 103 4.29 2.63 12.63
C GLY A 103 5.21 1.76 11.77
N PRO A 104 5.54 2.21 10.54
CA PRO A 104 6.36 1.41 9.60
C PRO A 104 7.71 0.97 10.17
N THR A 105 8.38 1.79 10.98
CA THR A 105 9.68 1.46 11.58
C THR A 105 9.54 0.30 12.57
N ALA A 106 8.62 0.41 13.53
CA ALA A 106 8.36 -0.65 14.51
C ALA A 106 7.84 -1.92 13.84
N ALA A 107 6.93 -1.80 12.86
CA ALA A 107 6.42 -2.93 12.10
C ALA A 107 7.53 -3.71 11.37
N ARG A 108 8.51 -3.01 10.78
CA ARG A 108 9.67 -3.66 10.14
C ARG A 108 10.55 -4.38 11.17
N ALA A 109 10.85 -3.74 12.29
CA ALA A 109 11.63 -4.34 13.35
C ALA A 109 10.98 -5.61 13.90
N LEU A 110 9.68 -5.56 14.19
CA LEU A 110 8.88 -6.72 14.63
C LEU A 110 8.85 -7.83 13.57
N ALA A 111 8.59 -7.50 12.30
CA ALA A 111 8.57 -8.48 11.22
C ALA A 111 9.93 -9.14 11.00
N THR A 112 11.02 -8.40 11.12
CA THR A 112 12.39 -8.93 11.01
C THR A 112 12.72 -9.89 12.15
N ARG A 113 12.33 -9.55 13.38
CA ARG A 113 12.63 -10.35 14.59
C ARG A 113 11.80 -11.63 14.68
N PHE A 114 10.48 -11.51 14.49
CA PHE A 114 9.54 -12.62 14.71
C PHE A 114 9.20 -13.40 13.44
N ARG A 115 9.33 -12.79 12.27
CA ARG A 115 9.17 -13.40 10.94
C ARG A 115 7.79 -13.99 10.63
N SER A 116 6.91 -14.12 11.60
CA SER A 116 5.53 -14.55 11.41
C SER A 116 4.58 -13.84 12.36
N LEU A 117 3.34 -13.68 11.90
CA LEU A 117 2.27 -13.11 12.71
C LEU A 117 1.97 -14.00 13.91
N ASP A 118 2.01 -15.32 13.72
CA ASP A 118 1.81 -16.30 14.79
C ASP A 118 2.86 -16.15 15.90
N ALA A 119 4.16 -16.12 15.55
CA ALA A 119 5.23 -15.89 16.53
C ALA A 119 5.07 -14.55 17.25
N LEU A 120 4.67 -13.50 16.52
CA LEU A 120 4.43 -12.19 17.10
C LEU A 120 3.23 -12.17 18.07
N CYS A 121 2.19 -12.96 17.79
CA CYS A 121 1.03 -13.09 18.66
C CYS A 121 1.33 -13.88 19.94
N HIS A 122 2.29 -14.80 19.92
CA HIS A 122 2.68 -15.59 21.10
C HIS A 122 3.86 -14.99 21.89
N ALA A 123 4.52 -13.96 21.35
CA ALA A 123 5.67 -13.34 22.01
C ALA A 123 5.29 -12.66 23.33
N GLU A 124 6.16 -12.78 24.34
CA GLU A 124 6.02 -12.08 25.60
C GLU A 124 6.27 -10.56 25.44
N ILE A 125 5.65 -9.76 26.31
CA ILE A 125 5.80 -8.28 26.26
C ILE A 125 7.27 -7.88 26.40
N THR A 126 8.02 -8.60 27.22
CA THR A 126 9.46 -8.38 27.42
C THR A 126 10.25 -8.62 26.15
N GLU A 127 9.98 -9.72 25.43
CA GLU A 127 10.62 -10.04 24.15
C GLU A 127 10.31 -9.00 23.08
N LEU A 128 9.07 -8.51 23.04
CA LEU A 128 8.65 -7.43 22.13
C LEU A 128 9.39 -6.11 22.44
N ALA A 129 9.54 -5.80 23.75
CA ALA A 129 10.19 -4.55 24.18
C ALA A 129 11.71 -4.53 23.97
N GLU A 130 12.35 -5.70 23.85
CA GLU A 130 13.78 -5.85 23.56
C GLU A 130 14.12 -5.61 22.08
N VAL A 131 13.11 -5.56 21.19
CA VAL A 131 13.34 -5.30 19.77
C VAL A 131 13.75 -3.84 19.58
N ASP A 132 14.88 -3.61 18.92
CA ASP A 132 15.38 -2.28 18.64
C ASP A 132 14.33 -1.43 17.88
N GLY A 133 14.03 -0.25 18.42
CA GLY A 133 13.00 0.65 17.88
C GLY A 133 11.57 0.31 18.27
N VAL A 134 11.32 -0.68 19.14
CA VAL A 134 9.96 -1.04 19.62
C VAL A 134 9.69 -0.48 21.01
N GLY A 135 10.48 -0.80 22.01
CA GLY A 135 10.31 -0.31 23.38
C GLY A 135 8.98 -0.71 24.07
N PRO A 136 8.84 -0.44 25.40
CA PRO A 136 7.71 -0.92 26.21
C PRO A 136 6.35 -0.43 25.73
N THR A 137 6.22 0.85 25.36
CA THR A 137 4.94 1.44 24.93
C THR A 137 4.35 0.74 23.68
N ILE A 138 5.20 0.38 22.72
CA ILE A 138 4.77 -0.31 21.50
C ILE A 138 4.43 -1.76 21.82
N ALA A 139 5.27 -2.44 22.63
CA ALA A 139 5.07 -3.81 23.07
C ALA A 139 3.71 -3.98 23.79
N GLU A 140 3.41 -3.09 24.74
CA GLU A 140 2.12 -3.07 25.43
C GLU A 140 0.94 -2.76 24.50
N SER A 141 1.14 -1.88 23.52
CA SER A 141 0.08 -1.54 22.55
C SER A 141 -0.26 -2.74 21.68
N TRP A 142 0.74 -3.50 21.24
CA TRP A 142 0.55 -4.75 20.51
C TRP A 142 -0.14 -5.80 21.38
N ALA A 143 0.34 -6.03 22.62
CA ALA A 143 -0.25 -7.01 23.53
C ALA A 143 -1.73 -6.72 23.78
N ARG A 144 -2.08 -5.48 24.12
CA ARG A 144 -3.48 -5.08 24.33
C ARG A 144 -4.33 -5.27 23.07
N TRP A 145 -3.77 -5.00 21.88
CA TRP A 145 -4.48 -5.16 20.63
C TRP A 145 -4.78 -6.64 20.34
N ARG A 146 -3.79 -7.52 20.44
CA ARG A 146 -3.94 -8.96 20.15
C ARG A 146 -4.91 -9.67 21.11
N ASP A 147 -5.09 -9.15 22.34
CA ASP A 147 -5.95 -9.76 23.34
C ASP A 147 -7.46 -9.50 23.10
N VAL A 148 -7.80 -8.66 22.14
CA VAL A 148 -9.19 -8.37 21.78
C VAL A 148 -9.71 -9.41 20.79
N ASP A 149 -10.87 -10.01 21.10
CA ASP A 149 -11.43 -11.13 20.32
C ASP A 149 -11.63 -10.82 18.84
N TRP A 150 -12.23 -9.68 18.52
CA TRP A 150 -12.49 -9.31 17.13
C TRP A 150 -11.19 -8.97 16.34
N HIS A 151 -10.10 -8.58 17.01
CA HIS A 151 -8.79 -8.46 16.37
C HIS A 151 -8.21 -9.82 16.02
N ARG A 152 -8.38 -10.82 16.90
CA ARG A 152 -8.00 -12.20 16.60
C ARG A 152 -8.80 -12.77 15.42
N GLU A 153 -10.08 -12.41 15.33
CA GLU A 153 -10.89 -12.77 14.16
C GLU A 153 -10.34 -12.17 12.86
N ILE A 154 -9.89 -10.88 12.88
CA ILE A 154 -9.24 -10.27 11.71
C ILE A 154 -8.05 -11.12 11.26
N LEU A 155 -7.13 -11.45 12.17
CA LEU A 155 -5.94 -12.23 11.86
C LEU A 155 -6.28 -13.59 11.26
N SER A 156 -7.19 -14.31 11.91
CA SER A 156 -7.63 -15.65 11.46
C SER A 156 -8.27 -15.60 10.08
N ARG A 157 -9.16 -14.65 9.82
CA ARG A 157 -9.83 -14.50 8.52
C ARG A 157 -8.88 -14.06 7.42
N TRP A 158 -7.96 -13.15 7.72
CA TRP A 158 -6.97 -12.74 6.73
C TRP A 158 -6.02 -13.88 6.36
N GLU A 159 -5.60 -14.69 7.33
CA GLU A 159 -4.80 -15.88 7.06
C GLU A 159 -5.57 -16.90 6.21
N ALA A 160 -6.83 -17.19 6.56
CA ALA A 160 -7.71 -18.06 5.78
C ALA A 160 -7.96 -17.53 4.34
N ALA A 161 -8.00 -16.20 4.16
CA ALA A 161 -8.09 -15.56 2.86
C ALA A 161 -6.76 -15.56 2.07
N GLY A 162 -5.68 -16.14 2.59
CA GLY A 162 -4.38 -16.24 1.94
C GLY A 162 -3.52 -14.98 2.04
N VAL A 163 -3.75 -14.13 3.04
CA VAL A 163 -2.84 -13.02 3.34
C VAL A 163 -1.52 -13.58 3.87
N ARG A 164 -0.41 -13.04 3.39
CA ARG A 164 0.93 -13.43 3.80
C ARG A 164 1.16 -13.07 5.28
N THR A 165 1.07 -14.07 6.15
CA THR A 165 1.28 -13.93 7.61
C THR A 165 2.68 -14.33 8.05
N ARG A 166 3.53 -14.71 7.11
CA ARG A 166 4.90 -15.18 7.38
C ARG A 166 5.87 -14.65 6.34
N GLU A 167 7.05 -14.24 6.78
CA GLU A 167 8.16 -13.97 5.86
C GLU A 167 8.76 -15.31 5.38
N GLU A 168 8.99 -15.41 4.09
CA GLU A 168 9.67 -16.58 3.55
C GLU A 168 11.10 -16.64 4.12
N THR A 169 11.49 -17.79 4.62
CA THR A 169 12.89 -18.06 4.92
C THR A 169 13.64 -18.06 3.61
N SER A 170 14.65 -17.20 3.50
CA SER A 170 15.56 -17.14 2.35
C SER A 170 16.47 -18.40 2.28
N ASP A 171 15.88 -19.60 2.40
CA ASP A 171 16.58 -20.85 2.13
C ASP A 171 16.46 -21.29 0.65
N GLN A 172 15.76 -20.47 -0.17
CA GLN A 172 15.89 -20.61 -1.62
C GLN A 172 17.11 -19.80 -2.09
N PRO A 173 18.08 -20.42 -2.74
CA PRO A 173 19.16 -19.70 -3.38
C PRO A 173 18.58 -18.86 -4.52
N GLY A 174 18.41 -17.55 -4.29
CA GLY A 174 17.85 -16.62 -5.28
C GLY A 174 17.06 -15.44 -4.71
N THR A 175 16.58 -15.47 -3.46
CA THR A 175 16.03 -14.30 -2.80
C THR A 175 17.13 -13.68 -1.92
N GLU A 176 18.00 -12.90 -2.54
CA GLU A 176 18.96 -12.07 -1.81
C GLU A 176 18.18 -11.18 -0.85
N VAL A 177 18.43 -11.33 0.46
CA VAL A 177 18.19 -10.24 1.43
C VAL A 177 18.79 -9.00 0.78
N PRO A 178 18.04 -7.92 0.55
CA PRO A 178 18.60 -6.75 -0.12
C PRO A 178 19.87 -6.35 0.64
N ARG A 179 21.03 -6.53 -0.02
CA ARG A 179 22.31 -6.09 0.57
C ARG A 179 22.10 -4.66 1.00
N ARG A 180 22.62 -4.26 2.16
CA ARG A 180 22.59 -2.85 2.60
C ARG A 180 23.48 -1.99 1.68
N SER A 181 23.19 -2.07 0.39
CA SER A 181 23.96 -1.41 -0.67
C SER A 181 23.86 0.11 -0.61
N LEU A 182 22.85 0.63 0.10
CA LEU A 182 22.57 2.06 0.19
C LEU A 182 22.76 2.61 1.61
N ASP A 183 23.45 1.88 2.49
CA ASP A 183 23.64 2.32 3.88
C ASP A 183 24.34 3.68 3.95
N GLY A 184 23.79 4.58 4.77
CA GLY A 184 24.28 5.96 4.91
C GLY A 184 23.96 6.91 3.76
N LEU A 185 23.38 6.44 2.65
CA LEU A 185 23.02 7.28 1.50
C LEU A 185 21.65 7.93 1.67
N THR A 186 21.56 9.21 1.29
CA THR A 186 20.30 9.95 1.20
C THR A 186 19.91 10.13 -0.27
N ILE A 187 18.76 9.59 -0.65
CA ILE A 187 18.29 9.57 -2.04
C ILE A 187 16.96 10.32 -2.15
N VAL A 188 16.84 11.16 -3.17
CA VAL A 188 15.60 11.89 -3.50
C VAL A 188 15.06 11.36 -4.82
N VAL A 189 13.79 10.99 -4.85
CA VAL A 189 13.08 10.61 -6.08
C VAL A 189 12.12 11.71 -6.46
N THR A 190 12.13 12.14 -7.73
CA THR A 190 11.27 13.19 -8.28
C THR A 190 10.81 12.83 -9.69
N GLY A 191 9.65 13.32 -10.09
CA GLY A 191 9.03 12.91 -11.35
C GLY A 191 8.27 11.58 -11.23
N SER A 192 7.83 11.05 -12.38
CA SER A 192 7.15 9.76 -12.52
C SER A 192 8.11 8.74 -13.10
N LEU A 193 8.26 7.61 -12.45
CA LEU A 193 9.00 6.46 -12.94
C LEU A 193 8.00 5.45 -13.54
N GLU A 194 8.41 4.66 -14.51
CA GLU A 194 7.56 3.66 -15.16
C GLU A 194 7.39 2.41 -14.31
N GLY A 195 8.47 1.87 -13.76
CA GLY A 195 8.49 0.66 -12.92
C GLY A 195 8.29 0.90 -11.43
N PHE A 196 8.27 2.17 -10.98
CA PHE A 196 8.15 2.49 -9.57
C PHE A 196 7.05 3.52 -9.30
N THR A 197 6.19 3.21 -8.34
CA THR A 197 5.40 4.24 -7.68
C THR A 197 6.30 5.04 -6.72
N ARG A 198 5.86 6.24 -6.31
CA ARG A 198 6.61 7.04 -5.32
C ARG A 198 6.88 6.29 -4.02
N ASP A 199 5.94 5.46 -3.59
CA ASP A 199 6.06 4.70 -2.35
C ASP A 199 6.92 3.45 -2.53
N SER A 200 6.82 2.75 -3.67
CA SER A 200 7.69 1.60 -3.94
C SER A 200 9.15 2.00 -4.14
N ALA A 201 9.43 3.16 -4.75
CA ALA A 201 10.79 3.69 -4.84
C ALA A 201 11.39 4.03 -3.46
N LYS A 202 10.61 4.69 -2.58
CA LYS A 202 11.03 4.92 -1.19
C LYS A 202 11.30 3.62 -0.44
N GLU A 203 10.44 2.63 -0.63
CA GLU A 203 10.61 1.33 0.00
C GLU A 203 11.87 0.61 -0.49
N ALA A 204 12.13 0.64 -1.79
CA ALA A 204 13.33 0.06 -2.37
C ALA A 204 14.62 0.66 -1.80
N ILE A 205 14.62 1.98 -1.52
CA ILE A 205 15.74 2.68 -0.88
C ILE A 205 15.89 2.24 0.58
N VAL A 206 14.79 2.28 1.35
CA VAL A 206 14.83 2.02 2.80
C VAL A 206 15.15 0.55 3.09
N SER A 207 14.63 -0.40 2.29
CA SER A 207 14.91 -1.83 2.45
C SER A 207 16.39 -2.17 2.25
N ARG A 208 17.15 -1.31 1.54
CA ARG A 208 18.58 -1.45 1.31
C ARG A 208 19.46 -0.60 2.24
N GLY A 209 18.87 -0.06 3.33
CA GLY A 209 19.58 0.74 4.33
C GLY A 209 19.69 2.23 3.99
N GLY A 210 19.20 2.66 2.83
CA GLY A 210 19.22 4.06 2.42
C GLY A 210 18.15 4.92 3.07
N ARG A 211 18.31 6.23 3.02
CA ARG A 211 17.34 7.21 3.48
C ARG A 211 16.63 7.87 2.30
N ALA A 212 15.32 7.65 2.14
CA ALA A 212 14.52 8.38 1.17
C ALA A 212 14.14 9.76 1.71
N SER A 213 14.49 10.84 0.99
CA SER A 213 14.18 12.22 1.39
C SER A 213 13.18 12.88 0.43
N GLY A 214 12.31 13.70 0.99
CA GLY A 214 11.35 14.50 0.22
C GLY A 214 11.93 15.80 -0.37
N SER A 215 13.12 16.22 0.04
CA SER A 215 13.75 17.49 -0.37
C SER A 215 15.22 17.31 -0.73
N VAL A 216 15.67 18.06 -1.75
CA VAL A 216 17.06 18.08 -2.20
C VAL A 216 17.87 19.04 -1.33
N SER A 217 19.01 18.60 -0.84
CA SER A 217 19.96 19.38 -0.03
C SER A 217 21.41 18.95 -0.32
N LYS A 218 22.41 19.67 0.22
CA LYS A 218 23.82 19.27 0.13
C LYS A 218 24.15 17.92 0.74
N LYS A 219 23.24 17.36 1.57
CA LYS A 219 23.38 16.02 2.17
C LYS A 219 22.76 14.91 1.30
N THR A 220 22.16 15.26 0.15
CA THR A 220 21.61 14.29 -0.79
C THR A 220 22.73 13.64 -1.57
N SER A 221 22.77 12.31 -1.57
CA SER A 221 23.80 11.51 -2.26
C SER A 221 23.45 11.31 -3.73
N PHE A 222 22.18 11.05 -4.04
CA PHE A 222 21.69 10.86 -5.41
C PHE A 222 20.28 11.46 -5.56
N VAL A 223 19.99 11.96 -6.77
CA VAL A 223 18.65 12.41 -7.15
C VAL A 223 18.18 11.58 -8.34
N VAL A 224 17.11 10.82 -8.15
CA VAL A 224 16.47 10.03 -9.21
C VAL A 224 15.40 10.89 -9.88
N VAL A 225 15.49 11.03 -11.19
CA VAL A 225 14.68 11.92 -11.99
C VAL A 225 13.91 11.10 -13.04
N GLY A 226 12.61 11.06 -12.87
CA GLY A 226 11.68 10.49 -13.87
C GLY A 226 10.98 11.58 -14.68
N ASP A 227 9.96 11.20 -15.43
CA ASP A 227 9.20 12.11 -16.27
C ASP A 227 8.57 13.26 -15.47
N LYS A 228 8.59 14.47 -16.05
CA LYS A 228 8.02 15.68 -15.46
C LYS A 228 8.62 16.02 -14.08
N ALA A 229 9.91 15.77 -13.90
CA ALA A 229 10.63 16.19 -12.74
C ALA A 229 10.63 17.73 -12.65
N GLY A 230 10.09 18.25 -11.56
CA GLY A 230 9.94 19.71 -11.37
C GLY A 230 11.18 20.36 -10.74
N SER A 231 10.96 21.36 -9.88
CA SER A 231 12.01 22.18 -9.23
C SER A 231 13.10 21.41 -8.49
N LYS A 232 12.89 20.16 -8.15
CA LYS A 232 13.90 19.33 -7.44
C LYS A 232 15.06 18.93 -8.35
N GLU A 233 14.79 18.70 -9.64
CA GLU A 233 15.85 18.44 -10.63
C GLU A 233 16.72 19.67 -10.82
N VAL A 234 16.11 20.86 -10.99
CA VAL A 234 16.83 22.12 -11.12
C VAL A 234 17.76 22.33 -9.92
N LYS A 235 17.23 22.15 -8.72
CA LYS A 235 18.00 22.28 -7.49
C LYS A 235 19.13 21.24 -7.37
N ALA A 236 18.94 20.04 -7.87
CA ALA A 236 19.99 19.01 -7.89
C ALA A 236 21.14 19.43 -8.81
N ARG A 237 20.85 19.98 -9.98
CA ARG A 237 21.84 20.53 -10.93
C ARG A 237 22.60 21.73 -10.33
N GLU A 238 21.89 22.65 -9.70
CA GLU A 238 22.48 23.80 -9.00
C GLU A 238 23.45 23.40 -7.89
N LEU A 239 23.17 22.30 -7.21
CA LEU A 239 24.01 21.78 -6.12
C LEU A 239 25.10 20.81 -6.62
N GLY A 240 25.17 20.53 -7.93
CA GLY A 240 26.14 19.61 -8.51
C GLY A 240 25.98 18.16 -8.03
N LEU A 241 24.74 17.74 -7.70
CA LEU A 241 24.48 16.41 -7.17
C LEU A 241 24.37 15.37 -8.32
N PRO A 242 24.78 14.13 -8.10
CA PRO A 242 24.59 13.04 -9.05
C PRO A 242 23.10 12.84 -9.34
N ILE A 243 22.74 12.86 -10.63
CA ILE A 243 21.38 12.66 -11.12
C ILE A 243 21.34 11.33 -11.87
N LEU A 244 20.37 10.49 -11.52
CA LEU A 244 20.11 9.20 -12.13
C LEU A 244 18.74 9.22 -12.80
N ASP A 245 18.62 8.56 -13.93
CA ASP A 245 17.34 8.13 -14.50
C ASP A 245 16.82 6.86 -13.80
N GLU A 246 15.78 6.25 -14.34
CA GLU A 246 15.19 5.04 -13.76
C GLU A 246 16.14 3.84 -13.87
N ASP A 247 16.84 3.67 -15.00
CA ASP A 247 17.80 2.58 -15.19
C ASP A 247 19.00 2.72 -14.24
N GLY A 248 19.51 3.94 -14.07
CA GLY A 248 20.51 4.27 -13.07
C GLY A 248 20.01 3.99 -11.65
N PHE A 249 18.74 4.24 -11.36
CA PHE A 249 18.16 3.90 -10.07
C PHE A 249 18.10 2.40 -9.83
N VAL A 250 17.71 1.60 -10.83
CA VAL A 250 17.74 0.13 -10.75
C VAL A 250 19.16 -0.35 -10.49
N SER A 251 20.14 0.14 -11.23
CA SER A 251 21.56 -0.21 -11.07
C SER A 251 22.06 0.15 -9.65
N LEU A 252 21.67 1.31 -9.13
CA LEU A 252 21.98 1.74 -7.77
C LEU A 252 21.37 0.82 -6.72
N LEU A 253 20.13 0.36 -6.93
CA LEU A 253 19.45 -0.56 -6.01
C LEU A 253 20.13 -1.95 -5.98
N GLU A 254 20.63 -2.42 -7.10
CA GLU A 254 21.24 -3.74 -7.25
C GLU A 254 22.71 -3.77 -6.80
N GLY A 255 23.51 -2.84 -7.29
CA GLY A 255 24.97 -2.83 -7.11
C GLY A 255 25.49 -1.77 -6.14
N GLY A 256 24.62 -0.89 -5.61
CA GLY A 256 25.03 0.23 -4.76
C GLY A 256 25.70 1.37 -5.54
N PRO A 257 26.34 2.34 -4.84
CA PRO A 257 26.91 3.53 -5.46
C PRO A 257 28.02 3.24 -6.47
N GLN A 258 28.67 2.08 -6.39
CA GLN A 258 29.73 1.69 -7.31
C GLN A 258 29.19 1.30 -8.70
N ALA A 259 27.91 0.96 -8.82
CA ALA A 259 27.30 0.61 -10.10
C ALA A 259 26.86 1.83 -10.94
N VAL A 260 26.92 3.04 -10.35
CA VAL A 260 26.45 4.29 -10.97
C VAL A 260 27.48 5.42 -10.91
N SER A 261 28.75 5.07 -10.62
CA SER A 261 29.90 6.00 -10.55
C SER A 261 30.52 6.22 -11.90
#